data_5cfd361f6a9adc1ea5f1da9a4b46e856
#
_entry.id   5cfd361f6a9adc1ea5f1da9a4b46e856
#
_cell.length_a   1.000
_cell.length_b   1.000
_cell.length_c   1.000
_cell.angle_alpha   90.00
_cell.angle_beta   90.00
_cell.angle_gamma   90.00
#
_symmetry.space_group_name_H-M   'P 1'
#
loop_
_entity.id
_entity.type
_entity.pdbx_description
1 polymer ?
#
loop_
_entity_poly.entity_id
_entity_poly.type
_entity_poly.pdbx_seq_one_letter_code
_entity_poly.pdbx_strand_id
1 'polypeptide(L)'
;ISGDTAILFTDSAGNPYLVLSDGMGTGKNAAIESRMTTELFRKFISGGISGTAAVRMMNGLLLTKSPQETFATLDVARFDLDAGCLTMMKSGAAATLIRHGGKVSRISAMTFPLGLEPEGETAIRQVKLCPDDIILMLSDGVSEDAYPLIRQLLETTSDLEQIVMEICEKAEIFAGGKCRDDVTVCAARLLPTF
;
A
#
# COMPACT_ATOMS: atom_id res chain seq x y z
N ILE A 1 2.92 11.68 -15.69
CA ILE A 1 2.58 10.25 -15.58
C ILE A 1 3.06 9.82 -14.21
N SER A 2 2.15 9.37 -13.36
CA SER A 2 2.47 8.92 -12.01
C SER A 2 3.30 7.62 -12.03
N GLY A 3 4.32 7.55 -11.18
CA GLY A 3 5.10 6.35 -10.88
C GLY A 3 4.33 5.35 -10.02
N ASP A 4 3.30 5.83 -9.33
CA ASP A 4 2.45 5.01 -8.45
C ASP A 4 1.36 4.26 -9.21
N THR A 5 1.04 3.07 -8.72
CA THR A 5 -0.13 2.30 -9.19
C THR A 5 -0.86 1.69 -8.00
N ALA A 6 -2.17 1.94 -7.92
CA ALA A 6 -3.05 1.31 -6.95
C ALA A 6 -4.09 0.44 -7.67
N ILE A 7 -4.34 -0.76 -7.15
CA ILE A 7 -5.38 -1.66 -7.66
C ILE A 7 -6.22 -2.24 -6.53
N LEU A 8 -7.49 -2.52 -6.85
CA LEU A 8 -8.42 -3.23 -6.00
C LEU A 8 -8.92 -4.47 -6.76
N PHE A 9 -8.86 -5.64 -6.15
CA PHE A 9 -9.38 -6.88 -6.71
C PHE A 9 -9.79 -7.86 -5.61
N THR A 10 -10.45 -8.95 -5.97
CA THR A 10 -10.80 -10.04 -5.05
C THR A 10 -10.11 -11.33 -5.50
N ASP A 11 -9.74 -12.18 -4.53
CA ASP A 11 -9.28 -13.54 -4.83
C ASP A 11 -10.47 -14.48 -5.13
N SER A 12 -10.17 -15.75 -5.45
CA SER A 12 -11.19 -16.77 -5.75
C SER A 12 -12.10 -17.12 -4.56
N ALA A 13 -11.68 -16.79 -3.33
CA ALA A 13 -12.48 -16.95 -2.12
C ALA A 13 -13.33 -15.72 -1.80
N GLY A 14 -13.25 -14.66 -2.61
CA GLY A 14 -13.98 -13.41 -2.39
C GLY A 14 -13.32 -12.41 -1.46
N ASN A 15 -12.08 -12.65 -1.02
CA ASN A 15 -11.37 -11.71 -0.17
C ASN A 15 -10.88 -10.51 -0.97
N PRO A 16 -11.20 -9.27 -0.57
CA PRO A 16 -10.67 -8.08 -1.22
C PRO A 16 -9.18 -7.88 -0.93
N TYR A 17 -8.48 -7.37 -1.93
CA TYR A 17 -7.09 -6.93 -1.86
C TYR A 17 -7.00 -5.48 -2.33
N LEU A 18 -6.40 -4.62 -1.53
CA LEU A 18 -5.95 -3.30 -1.93
C LEU A 18 -4.42 -3.35 -2.03
N VAL A 19 -3.90 -2.98 -3.19
CA VAL A 19 -2.46 -3.05 -3.47
C VAL A 19 -1.99 -1.71 -3.98
N LEU A 20 -0.92 -1.19 -3.39
CA LEU A 20 -0.23 0.03 -3.79
C LEU A 20 1.23 -0.32 -4.10
N SER A 21 1.73 0.18 -5.21
CA SER A 21 3.14 0.06 -5.61
C SER A 21 3.61 1.38 -6.16
N ASP A 22 4.80 1.78 -5.75
CA ASP A 22 5.55 2.87 -6.32
C ASP A 22 6.76 2.30 -7.06
N GLY A 23 6.91 2.69 -8.33
CA GLY A 23 8.03 2.30 -9.18
C GLY A 23 9.19 3.26 -9.01
N MET A 24 10.38 2.73 -8.75
CA MET A 24 11.57 3.54 -8.55
C MET A 24 11.94 4.37 -9.77
N GLY A 25 12.30 5.62 -9.53
CA GLY A 25 12.64 6.58 -10.57
C GLY A 25 11.50 7.52 -10.91
N THR A 26 11.48 8.07 -12.12
CA THR A 26 10.48 9.04 -12.53
C THR A 26 9.90 8.74 -13.92
N GLY A 27 8.67 9.18 -14.14
CA GLY A 27 8.03 9.15 -15.44
C GLY A 27 7.60 7.75 -15.92
N LYS A 28 7.78 7.48 -17.21
CA LYS A 28 7.20 6.27 -17.83
C LYS A 28 7.76 4.96 -17.27
N ASN A 29 9.03 4.90 -16.92
CA ASN A 29 9.65 3.67 -16.42
C ASN A 29 9.10 3.31 -15.05
N ALA A 30 9.03 4.26 -14.12
CA ALA A 30 8.40 4.05 -12.80
C ALA A 30 6.95 3.58 -12.93
N ALA A 31 6.16 4.22 -13.81
CA ALA A 31 4.78 3.82 -14.07
C ALA A 31 4.64 2.40 -14.64
N ILE A 32 5.58 1.95 -15.48
CA ILE A 32 5.59 0.59 -16.00
C ILE A 32 5.92 -0.40 -14.89
N GLU A 33 6.91 -0.11 -14.05
CA GLU A 33 7.35 -1.01 -12.98
C GLU A 33 6.27 -1.17 -11.91
N SER A 34 5.67 -0.10 -11.43
CA SER A 34 4.59 -0.17 -10.45
C SER A 34 3.37 -0.93 -10.99
N ARG A 35 2.99 -0.65 -12.24
CA ARG A 35 1.88 -1.36 -12.89
C ARG A 35 2.18 -2.84 -13.10
N MET A 36 3.39 -3.17 -13.54
CA MET A 36 3.80 -4.55 -13.71
C MET A 36 3.79 -5.30 -12.37
N THR A 37 4.30 -4.67 -11.31
CA THR A 37 4.34 -5.22 -9.96
C THR A 37 2.93 -5.54 -9.45
N THR A 38 2.01 -4.59 -9.52
CA THR A 38 0.63 -4.80 -9.08
C THR A 38 -0.10 -5.86 -9.90
N GLU A 39 0.07 -5.85 -11.22
CA GLU A 39 -0.57 -6.83 -12.11
C GLU A 39 0.00 -8.26 -11.95
N LEU A 40 1.30 -8.40 -11.74
CA LEU A 40 1.91 -9.71 -11.44
C LEU A 40 1.38 -10.25 -10.12
N PHE A 41 1.34 -9.43 -9.07
CA PHE A 41 0.78 -9.84 -7.79
C PHE A 41 -0.67 -10.31 -7.96
N ARG A 42 -1.51 -9.52 -8.61
CA ARG A 42 -2.90 -9.87 -8.87
C ARG A 42 -3.02 -11.21 -9.62
N LYS A 43 -2.21 -11.43 -10.67
CA LYS A 43 -2.23 -12.68 -11.44
C LYS A 43 -1.82 -13.89 -10.62
N PHE A 44 -0.80 -13.77 -9.77
CA PHE A 44 -0.39 -14.86 -8.88
C PHE A 44 -1.48 -15.22 -7.87
N ILE A 45 -2.09 -14.21 -7.23
CA ILE A 45 -3.20 -14.45 -6.30
C ILE A 45 -4.39 -15.07 -7.01
N SER A 46 -4.78 -14.56 -8.18
CA SER A 46 -5.88 -15.14 -8.99
C SER A 46 -5.58 -16.56 -9.46
N GLY A 47 -4.32 -16.92 -9.63
CA GLY A 47 -3.85 -18.28 -9.92
C GLY A 47 -3.77 -19.21 -8.70
N GLY A 48 -4.20 -18.76 -7.51
CA GLY A 48 -4.20 -19.55 -6.29
C GLY A 48 -2.84 -19.61 -5.57
N ILE A 49 -1.89 -18.78 -5.96
CA ILE A 49 -0.58 -18.67 -5.28
C ILE A 49 -0.77 -17.84 -4.01
N SER A 50 -0.22 -18.31 -2.89
CA SER A 50 -0.28 -17.54 -1.64
C SER A 50 0.48 -16.23 -1.74
N GLY A 51 0.03 -15.19 -1.01
CA GLY A 51 0.67 -13.87 -1.04
C GLY A 51 2.18 -13.92 -0.75
N THR A 52 2.60 -14.72 0.22
CA THR A 52 4.03 -14.89 0.56
C THR A 52 4.82 -15.51 -0.60
N ALA A 53 4.26 -16.53 -1.26
CA ALA A 53 4.91 -17.15 -2.41
C ALA A 53 4.94 -16.20 -3.61
N ALA A 54 3.85 -15.47 -3.85
CA ALA A 54 3.77 -14.47 -4.90
C ALA A 54 4.87 -13.41 -4.77
N VAL A 55 5.04 -12.84 -3.57
CA VAL A 55 6.07 -11.82 -3.32
C VAL A 55 7.49 -12.36 -3.53
N ARG A 56 7.78 -13.58 -3.06
CA ARG A 56 9.09 -14.23 -3.30
C ARG A 56 9.36 -14.44 -4.80
N MET A 57 8.38 -14.93 -5.54
CA MET A 57 8.50 -15.12 -6.99
C MET A 57 8.72 -13.79 -7.71
N MET A 58 8.00 -12.74 -7.31
CA MET A 58 8.14 -11.40 -7.85
C MET A 58 9.54 -10.83 -7.59
N ASN A 59 10.03 -10.95 -6.35
CA ASN A 59 11.39 -10.51 -6.03
C ASN A 59 12.44 -11.20 -6.91
N GLY A 60 12.34 -12.52 -7.06
CA GLY A 60 13.22 -13.28 -7.95
C GLY A 60 13.14 -12.85 -9.41
N LEU A 61 11.94 -12.58 -9.93
CA LEU A 61 11.73 -12.11 -11.30
C LEU A 61 12.35 -10.71 -11.53
N LEU A 62 12.17 -9.79 -10.58
CA LEU A 62 12.71 -8.45 -10.69
C LEU A 62 14.25 -8.44 -10.62
N LEU A 63 14.83 -9.29 -9.79
CA LEU A 63 16.30 -9.46 -9.72
C LEU A 63 16.92 -9.99 -11.01
N THR A 64 16.18 -10.74 -11.83
CA THR A 64 16.69 -11.25 -13.12
C THR A 64 16.64 -10.22 -14.24
N LYS A 65 15.88 -9.15 -14.07
CA LYS A 65 15.92 -8.01 -14.96
C LYS A 65 17.24 -7.25 -14.75
N SER A 66 17.64 -6.46 -15.74
CA SER A 66 18.93 -5.74 -15.73
C SER A 66 19.15 -4.99 -14.39
N PRO A 67 20.36 -5.06 -13.76
CA PRO A 67 20.60 -4.58 -12.40
C PRO A 67 20.46 -3.08 -12.19
N GLN A 68 20.08 -2.31 -13.17
CA GLN A 68 20.25 -0.87 -13.12
C GLN A 68 18.99 -0.06 -12.80
N GLU A 69 17.76 -0.60 -12.85
CA GLU A 69 16.58 0.30 -12.71
C GLU A 69 15.21 -0.37 -12.44
N THR A 70 15.12 -1.55 -11.85
CA THR A 70 13.83 -2.22 -11.70
C THR A 70 13.49 -2.58 -10.26
N PHE A 71 13.30 -1.56 -9.45
CA PHE A 71 12.81 -1.73 -8.09
C PHE A 71 11.40 -1.17 -7.98
N ALA A 72 10.56 -1.81 -7.21
CA ALA A 72 9.24 -1.28 -6.90
C ALA A 72 8.87 -1.60 -5.46
N THR A 73 8.21 -0.67 -4.81
CA THR A 73 7.59 -0.94 -3.52
C THR A 73 6.38 -1.85 -3.71
N LEU A 74 6.02 -2.59 -2.68
CA LEU A 74 4.77 -3.33 -2.65
C LEU A 74 4.13 -3.19 -1.28
N ASP A 75 2.95 -2.61 -1.24
CA ASP A 75 2.08 -2.54 -0.08
C ASP A 75 0.77 -3.25 -0.37
N VAL A 76 0.44 -4.26 0.42
CA VAL A 76 -0.75 -5.09 0.23
C VAL A 76 -1.56 -5.11 1.50
N ALA A 77 -2.86 -4.84 1.37
CA ALA A 77 -3.86 -5.06 2.39
C ALA A 77 -4.86 -6.12 1.89
N ARG A 78 -4.85 -7.32 2.47
CA ARG A 78 -5.81 -8.40 2.23
C ARG A 78 -6.83 -8.42 3.35
N PHE A 79 -8.10 -8.32 3.00
CA PHE A 79 -9.22 -8.35 3.93
C PHE A 79 -9.85 -9.74 3.94
N ASP A 80 -9.68 -10.47 5.03
CA ASP A 80 -10.40 -11.72 5.28
C ASP A 80 -11.67 -11.37 6.04
N LEU A 81 -12.77 -11.24 5.30
CA LEU A 81 -14.04 -10.77 5.86
C LEU A 81 -14.69 -11.83 6.76
N ASP A 82 -14.47 -13.11 6.47
CA ASP A 82 -15.02 -14.20 7.27
C ASP A 82 -14.28 -14.33 8.62
N ALA A 83 -12.96 -14.21 8.59
CA ALA A 83 -12.14 -14.24 9.81
C ALA A 83 -12.09 -12.90 10.54
N GLY A 84 -12.55 -11.81 9.93
CA GLY A 84 -12.43 -10.44 10.47
C GLY A 84 -10.96 -10.04 10.65
N CYS A 85 -10.12 -10.32 9.68
CA CYS A 85 -8.67 -10.13 9.77
C CYS A 85 -8.11 -9.39 8.55
N LEU A 86 -7.26 -8.40 8.82
CA LEU A 86 -6.43 -7.74 7.82
C LEU A 86 -5.04 -8.36 7.82
N THR A 87 -4.58 -8.86 6.68
CA THR A 87 -3.18 -9.25 6.49
C THR A 87 -2.50 -8.21 5.61
N MET A 88 -1.47 -7.59 6.16
CA MET A 88 -0.64 -6.63 5.43
C MET A 88 0.70 -7.26 5.05
N MET A 89 1.16 -6.99 3.84
CA MET A 89 2.48 -7.38 3.33
C MET A 89 3.16 -6.14 2.77
N LYS A 90 4.36 -5.82 3.27
CA LYS A 90 5.09 -4.60 2.92
C LYS A 90 6.51 -4.93 2.48
N SER A 91 6.89 -4.42 1.30
CA SER A 91 8.26 -4.47 0.77
C SER A 91 8.63 -3.06 0.31
N GLY A 92 9.52 -2.38 1.04
CA GLY A 92 9.96 -1.01 0.77
C GLY A 92 8.86 0.06 0.87
N ALA A 93 7.67 -0.29 1.32
CA ALA A 93 6.51 0.57 1.27
C ALA A 93 6.42 1.52 2.47
N ALA A 94 5.85 2.71 2.24
CA ALA A 94 5.56 3.71 3.26
C ALA A 94 4.61 3.17 4.35
N ALA A 95 4.46 3.90 5.45
CA ALA A 95 3.61 3.45 6.54
C ALA A 95 2.13 3.46 6.17
N THR A 96 1.39 2.48 6.71
CA THR A 96 -0.07 2.43 6.67
C THR A 96 -0.62 2.85 8.02
N LEU A 97 -1.65 3.70 8.03
CA LEU A 97 -2.36 4.06 9.25
C LEU A 97 -3.67 3.27 9.34
N ILE A 98 -3.97 2.80 10.54
CA ILE A 98 -5.21 2.08 10.83
C ILE A 98 -5.91 2.77 11.99
N ARG A 99 -7.16 3.17 11.77
CA ARG A 99 -8.07 3.54 12.86
C ARG A 99 -8.82 2.30 13.29
N HIS A 100 -8.58 1.85 14.51
CA HIS A 100 -9.23 0.69 15.11
C HIS A 100 -9.84 1.09 16.47
N GLY A 101 -11.14 0.90 16.64
CA GLY A 101 -11.82 1.27 17.87
C GLY A 101 -11.63 2.73 18.27
N GLY A 102 -11.56 3.64 17.30
CA GLY A 102 -11.32 5.08 17.50
C GLY A 102 -9.87 5.47 17.78
N LYS A 103 -8.94 4.52 17.82
CA LYS A 103 -7.49 4.77 17.99
C LYS A 103 -6.77 4.61 16.67
N VAL A 104 -5.89 5.54 16.36
CA VAL A 104 -5.05 5.48 15.16
C VAL A 104 -3.69 4.89 15.52
N SER A 105 -3.33 3.84 14.81
CA SER A 105 -2.01 3.21 14.87
C SER A 105 -1.30 3.29 13.52
N ARG A 106 0.03 3.32 13.57
CA ARG A 106 0.90 3.31 12.39
C ARG A 106 1.55 1.95 12.26
N ILE A 107 1.47 1.35 11.07
CA ILE A 107 2.18 0.12 10.71
C ILE A 107 3.25 0.48 9.69
N SER A 108 4.49 0.37 10.10
CA SER A 108 5.66 0.55 9.24
C SER A 108 6.51 -0.71 9.25
N ALA A 109 7.31 -0.88 8.20
CA ALA A 109 8.28 -1.96 8.08
C ALA A 109 9.56 -1.42 7.46
N MET A 110 10.69 -1.75 8.07
CA MET A 110 12.01 -1.48 7.48
C MET A 110 12.37 -2.67 6.59
N THR A 111 11.91 -2.63 5.36
CA THR A 111 12.16 -3.64 4.34
C THR A 111 12.62 -2.98 3.05
N PHE A 112 13.32 -3.72 2.22
CA PHE A 112 13.72 -3.23 0.91
C PHE A 112 12.59 -3.37 -0.13
N PRO A 113 12.58 -2.51 -1.16
CA PRO A 113 11.74 -2.71 -2.34
C PRO A 113 12.05 -4.05 -3.01
N LEU A 114 11.07 -4.56 -3.75
CA LEU A 114 11.22 -5.77 -4.54
C LEU A 114 12.27 -5.56 -5.64
N GLY A 115 13.13 -6.57 -5.85
CA GLY A 115 14.18 -6.54 -6.87
C GLY A 115 15.49 -5.90 -6.40
N LEU A 116 15.57 -5.35 -5.18
CA LEU A 116 16.78 -4.73 -4.67
C LEU A 116 17.72 -5.74 -4.02
N GLU A 117 17.20 -6.66 -3.23
CA GLU A 117 17.99 -7.65 -2.48
C GLU A 117 17.54 -9.08 -2.77
N PRO A 118 18.48 -10.04 -2.99
CA PRO A 118 18.13 -11.44 -3.26
C PRO A 118 17.31 -12.10 -2.15
N GLU A 119 17.63 -11.79 -0.91
CA GLU A 119 16.94 -12.27 0.28
C GLU A 119 15.99 -11.22 0.86
N GLY A 120 15.47 -10.32 0.00
CA GLY A 120 14.58 -9.24 0.40
C GLY A 120 13.40 -9.77 1.21
N GLU A 121 13.33 -9.36 2.47
CA GLU A 121 12.24 -9.75 3.37
C GLU A 121 11.00 -8.88 3.13
N THR A 122 9.85 -9.55 3.13
CA THR A 122 8.55 -8.88 3.16
C THR A 122 8.02 -8.91 4.59
N ALA A 123 7.73 -7.75 5.14
CA ALA A 123 7.11 -7.70 6.45
C ALA A 123 5.64 -8.08 6.34
N ILE A 124 5.23 -9.07 7.14
CA ILE A 124 3.83 -9.50 7.24
C ILE A 124 3.31 -9.14 8.62
N ARG A 125 2.15 -8.51 8.65
CA ARG A 125 1.43 -8.15 9.88
C ARG A 125 -0.03 -8.55 9.74
N GLN A 126 -0.59 -9.05 10.83
CA GLN A 126 -2.02 -9.34 10.93
C GLN A 126 -2.65 -8.47 12.00
N VAL A 127 -3.81 -7.91 11.68
CA VAL A 127 -4.59 -7.05 12.57
C VAL A 127 -6.03 -7.54 12.54
N LYS A 128 -6.63 -7.68 13.70
CA LYS A 128 -8.06 -7.97 13.80
C LYS A 128 -8.85 -6.72 13.38
N LEU A 129 -9.84 -6.91 12.55
CA LEU A 129 -10.73 -5.85 12.08
C LEU A 129 -12.02 -5.83 12.87
N CYS A 130 -12.53 -4.63 13.09
CA CYS A 130 -13.85 -4.37 13.60
C CYS A 130 -14.65 -3.50 12.62
N PRO A 131 -15.98 -3.53 12.68
CA PRO A 131 -16.80 -2.57 11.93
C PRO A 131 -16.34 -1.13 12.19
N ASP A 132 -16.39 -0.32 11.16
CA ASP A 132 -15.94 1.07 11.13
C ASP A 132 -14.42 1.31 11.19
N ASP A 133 -13.60 0.26 11.19
CA ASP A 133 -12.16 0.43 11.02
C ASP A 133 -11.84 1.05 9.66
N ILE A 134 -10.88 1.98 9.67
CA ILE A 134 -10.36 2.61 8.45
C ILE A 134 -8.90 2.25 8.29
N ILE A 135 -8.56 1.80 7.09
CA ILE A 135 -7.21 1.51 6.65
C ILE A 135 -6.81 2.57 5.63
N LEU A 136 -5.66 3.22 5.85
CA LEU A 136 -5.13 4.26 4.98
C LEU A 136 -3.72 3.88 4.55
N MET A 137 -3.55 3.57 3.26
CA MET A 137 -2.26 3.28 2.63
C MET A 137 -1.79 4.53 1.88
N LEU A 138 -0.51 4.82 1.97
CA LEU A 138 0.12 6.03 1.46
C LEU A 138 1.34 5.66 0.61
N SER A 139 1.61 6.41 -0.47
CA SER A 139 2.93 6.40 -1.10
C SER A 139 3.88 7.33 -0.33
N ASP A 140 5.17 7.25 -0.60
CA ASP A 140 6.21 8.03 0.08
C ASP A 140 6.22 9.51 -0.31
N GLY A 141 5.50 9.89 -1.38
CA GLY A 141 5.19 11.29 -1.69
C GLY A 141 4.40 12.01 -0.58
N VAL A 142 3.79 11.25 0.35
CA VAL A 142 3.18 11.82 1.56
C VAL A 142 4.23 11.90 2.66
N SER A 143 4.76 13.10 2.91
CA SER A 143 5.76 13.35 3.96
C SER A 143 5.30 12.86 5.34
N GLU A 144 6.23 12.34 6.13
CA GLU A 144 5.96 11.96 7.53
C GLU A 144 5.50 13.14 8.39
N ASP A 145 5.86 14.37 8.03
CA ASP A 145 5.40 15.59 8.71
C ASP A 145 3.86 15.78 8.61
N ALA A 146 3.22 15.12 7.64
CA ALA A 146 1.76 15.12 7.50
C ALA A 146 1.06 14.16 8.48
N TYR A 147 1.76 13.21 9.10
CA TYR A 147 1.13 12.19 9.94
C TYR A 147 0.32 12.72 11.13
N PRO A 148 0.72 13.78 11.84
CA PRO A 148 -0.12 14.36 12.90
C PRO A 148 -1.48 14.84 12.36
N LEU A 149 -1.51 15.48 11.19
CA LEU A 149 -2.76 15.88 10.54
C LEU A 149 -3.58 14.69 10.10
N ILE A 150 -2.96 13.71 9.45
CA ILE A 150 -3.63 12.49 8.98
C ILE A 150 -4.28 11.77 10.17
N ARG A 151 -3.57 11.68 11.28
CA ARG A 151 -4.09 11.11 12.51
C ARG A 151 -5.33 11.87 13.01
N GLN A 152 -5.25 13.20 13.05
CA GLN A 152 -6.38 14.05 13.44
C GLN A 152 -7.60 13.84 12.50
N LEU A 153 -7.39 13.77 11.20
CA LEU A 153 -8.47 13.50 10.23
C LEU A 153 -9.12 12.14 10.50
N LEU A 154 -8.32 11.09 10.68
CA LEU A 154 -8.83 9.76 11.00
C LEU A 154 -9.58 9.71 12.32
N GLU A 155 -9.24 10.54 13.32
CA GLU A 155 -9.92 10.62 14.60
C GLU A 155 -11.23 11.43 14.54
N THR A 156 -11.37 12.36 13.59
CA THR A 156 -12.48 13.32 13.55
C THR A 156 -13.55 13.01 12.51
N THR A 157 -13.21 12.33 11.43
CA THR A 157 -14.16 11.99 10.36
C THR A 157 -14.06 10.52 9.95
N SER A 158 -15.16 10.00 9.40
CA SER A 158 -15.21 8.68 8.76
C SER A 158 -15.50 8.78 7.27
N ASP A 159 -15.55 9.99 6.74
CA ASP A 159 -15.72 10.26 5.32
C ASP A 159 -14.38 10.03 4.61
N LEU A 160 -14.29 8.92 3.86
CA LEU A 160 -13.06 8.54 3.17
C LEU A 160 -12.69 9.53 2.06
N GLU A 161 -13.67 10.09 1.38
CA GLU A 161 -13.43 11.05 0.31
C GLU A 161 -12.82 12.34 0.88
N GLN A 162 -13.39 12.85 1.97
CA GLN A 162 -12.83 14.01 2.68
C GLN A 162 -11.40 13.73 3.15
N ILE A 163 -11.14 12.57 3.77
CA ILE A 163 -9.82 12.20 4.27
C ILE A 163 -8.79 12.21 3.12
N VAL A 164 -9.10 11.52 2.02
CA VAL A 164 -8.20 11.40 0.88
C VAL A 164 -7.94 12.76 0.23
N MET A 165 -8.98 13.55 -0.02
CA MET A 165 -8.85 14.87 -0.63
C MET A 165 -8.00 15.81 0.21
N GLU A 166 -8.26 15.92 1.51
CA GLU A 166 -7.49 16.80 2.39
C GLU A 166 -6.00 16.41 2.48
N ILE A 167 -5.70 15.09 2.47
CA ILE A 167 -4.30 14.63 2.48
C ILE A 167 -3.63 15.01 1.16
N CYS A 168 -4.24 14.74 0.01
CA CYS A 168 -3.68 15.06 -1.29
C CYS A 168 -3.46 16.58 -1.47
N GLU A 169 -4.44 17.42 -1.10
CA GLU A 169 -4.32 18.86 -1.19
C GLU A 169 -3.20 19.44 -0.31
N LYS A 170 -2.98 18.83 0.85
CA LYS A 170 -1.98 19.31 1.80
C LYS A 170 -0.60 18.66 1.64
N ALA A 171 -0.48 17.61 0.83
CA ALA A 171 0.79 16.92 0.61
C ALA A 171 1.89 17.85 0.11
N GLU A 172 1.59 18.76 -0.82
CA GLU A 172 2.53 19.77 -1.31
C GLU A 172 3.00 20.73 -0.20
N ILE A 173 2.10 21.11 0.72
CA ILE A 173 2.42 22.02 1.83
C ILE A 173 3.43 21.36 2.76
N PHE A 174 3.21 20.09 3.11
CA PHE A 174 4.10 19.32 3.98
C PHE A 174 5.45 18.99 3.32
N ALA A 175 5.47 18.91 1.99
CA ALA A 175 6.71 18.77 1.22
C ALA A 175 7.49 20.09 1.06
N GLY A 176 7.11 21.17 1.78
CA GLY A 176 7.77 22.47 1.73
C GLY A 176 7.55 23.19 0.39
N GLY A 177 6.40 22.98 -0.26
CA GLY A 177 6.03 23.60 -1.53
C GLY A 177 6.74 23.00 -2.74
N LYS A 178 7.42 21.87 -2.59
CA LYS A 178 8.08 21.12 -3.66
C LYS A 178 7.72 19.67 -3.53
N CYS A 179 6.50 19.32 -3.94
CA CYS A 179 6.18 17.90 -4.15
C CYS A 179 7.11 17.38 -5.24
N ARG A 180 8.08 16.56 -4.86
CA ARG A 180 9.09 16.00 -5.76
C ARG A 180 8.69 14.62 -6.26
N ASP A 181 7.62 14.06 -5.69
CA ASP A 181 7.18 12.71 -5.95
C ASP A 181 5.66 12.64 -6.12
N ASP A 182 5.21 11.56 -6.73
CA ASP A 182 3.79 11.30 -6.90
C ASP A 182 3.12 11.00 -5.54
N VAL A 183 1.92 11.51 -5.34
CA VAL A 183 1.16 11.32 -4.12
C VAL A 183 -0.01 10.41 -4.40
N THR A 184 -0.02 9.24 -3.76
CA THR A 184 -1.13 8.31 -3.82
C THR A 184 -1.63 7.97 -2.42
N VAL A 185 -2.94 8.12 -2.23
CA VAL A 185 -3.64 7.82 -0.99
C VAL A 185 -4.76 6.85 -1.27
N CYS A 186 -4.74 5.69 -0.61
CA CYS A 186 -5.79 4.69 -0.72
C CYS A 186 -6.44 4.50 0.66
N ALA A 187 -7.76 4.58 0.70
CA ALA A 187 -8.53 4.40 1.92
C ALA A 187 -9.58 3.29 1.78
N ALA A 188 -9.71 2.47 2.81
CA ALA A 188 -10.78 1.47 2.91
C ALA A 188 -11.42 1.53 4.29
N ARG A 189 -12.75 1.34 4.36
CA ARG A 189 -13.51 1.26 5.60
C ARG A 189 -14.29 -0.04 5.63
N LEU A 190 -14.21 -0.75 6.74
CA LEU A 190 -15.02 -1.93 6.98
C LEU A 190 -16.43 -1.50 7.40
N LEU A 191 -17.41 -1.79 6.55
CA LEU A 191 -18.80 -1.51 6.89
C LEU A 191 -19.35 -2.61 7.80
N PRO A 192 -20.25 -2.27 8.75
CA PRO A 192 -20.97 -3.29 9.50
C PRO A 192 -21.82 -4.13 8.55
N THR A 193 -21.76 -5.45 8.69
CA THR A 193 -22.73 -6.36 8.04
C THR A 193 -24.06 -6.21 8.73
N PHE A 194 -25.11 -5.95 7.95
CA PHE A 194 -26.48 -5.93 8.44
C PHE A 194 -27.01 -7.34 8.65
#